data_ff6ec500f9b86be3a662d92069aa4e9d
#
_entry.id   ff6ec500f9b86be3a662d92069aa4e9d
#
_cell.length_a   1.000
_cell.length_b   1.000
_cell.length_c   1.000
_cell.angle_alpha   90.00
_cell.angle_beta   90.00
_cell.angle_gamma   90.00
#
_symmetry.space_group_name_H-M   'P 1'
#
loop_
_entity.id
_entity.type
_entity.pdbx_description
1 polymer ?
#
loop_
_entity_poly.entity_id
_entity_poly.type
_entity_poly.pdbx_seq_one_letter_code
_entity_poly.pdbx_strand_id
1 'polypeptide(L)'
;MYWEEDNTDEVKKIEDKIIDVSFRVDCNKISADHAYDLFEAVSSKLPIINDIDNLAIHSVYGAESGAGWERPETEIYLSKRTRFCIRTPVEYAEKVFSLDKQTLKVGEYEMKLSKPNIKKLIITDTLFCRTVVVEHNKNEDEFLEDVKKSLNLMKINVKKMLCGKEHLIKTPKKILVGKTLLITDLGKLESIKIQELGIGLGKLYGCGIFLPHKSIAPV
;
A
#
# COMPACT_ATOMS: atom_id res chain seq x y z
N MET A 1 -2.71 27.09 45.34
CA MET A 1 -2.81 25.88 44.50
C MET A 1 -2.49 26.34 43.09
N TYR A 2 -1.28 26.06 42.63
CA TYR A 2 -0.75 26.52 41.32
C TYR A 2 -0.97 25.33 40.35
N TRP A 3 -1.69 25.55 39.31
CA TRP A 3 -1.83 24.59 38.20
C TRP A 3 -0.93 25.11 37.07
N GLU A 4 0.17 24.42 36.77
CA GLU A 4 0.86 24.55 35.48
C GLU A 4 0.00 23.79 34.48
N GLU A 5 -0.54 24.53 33.52
CA GLU A 5 -1.06 23.91 32.31
C GLU A 5 0.19 23.42 31.55
N ASP A 6 0.34 22.08 31.45
CA ASP A 6 1.26 21.48 30.53
C ASP A 6 1.00 22.08 29.15
N ASN A 7 1.97 22.79 28.63
CA ASN A 7 2.04 23.24 27.26
C ASN A 7 1.81 22.00 26.39
N THR A 8 0.57 21.82 25.92
CA THR A 8 0.24 20.88 24.89
C THR A 8 1.14 21.20 23.72
N ASP A 9 2.11 20.32 23.49
CA ASP A 9 2.97 20.30 22.32
C ASP A 9 2.16 20.75 21.11
N GLU A 10 2.56 21.86 20.50
CA GLU A 10 2.12 22.23 19.17
C GLU A 10 2.37 21.03 18.28
N VAL A 11 1.33 20.24 18.02
CA VAL A 11 1.31 19.19 17.02
C VAL A 11 1.56 19.94 15.71
N LYS A 12 2.82 20.11 15.31
CA LYS A 12 3.20 20.62 14.00
C LYS A 12 2.32 19.85 13.03
N LYS A 13 1.42 20.57 12.37
CA LYS A 13 0.50 19.99 11.38
C LYS A 13 1.36 19.27 10.36
N ILE A 14 1.32 17.94 10.39
CA ILE A 14 2.06 17.13 9.43
C ILE A 14 1.47 17.47 8.07
N GLU A 15 2.27 18.11 7.22
CA GLU A 15 1.84 18.39 5.85
C GLU A 15 1.65 17.07 5.11
N ASP A 16 0.51 16.94 4.44
CA ASP A 16 0.20 15.80 3.60
C ASP A 16 1.07 15.87 2.32
N LYS A 17 2.23 15.23 2.33
CA LYS A 17 3.11 15.17 1.16
C LYS A 17 2.69 14.08 0.19
N ILE A 18 2.22 12.99 0.73
CA ILE A 18 1.75 11.80 0.01
C ILE A 18 0.29 11.55 0.38
N ILE A 19 -0.51 11.21 -0.60
CA ILE A 19 -1.94 10.93 -0.46
C ILE A 19 -2.32 9.67 -1.24
N ASP A 20 -3.46 9.10 -0.92
CA ASP A 20 -4.10 8.07 -1.74
C ASP A 20 -5.23 8.70 -2.57
N VAL A 21 -5.16 8.58 -3.89
CA VAL A 21 -6.28 8.88 -4.80
C VAL A 21 -7.08 7.61 -4.99
N SER A 22 -8.33 7.62 -4.53
CA SER A 22 -9.22 6.46 -4.49
C SER A 22 -10.34 6.59 -5.51
N PHE A 23 -10.56 5.57 -6.35
CA PHE A 23 -11.63 5.50 -7.34
C PHE A 23 -12.67 4.45 -6.96
N ARG A 24 -13.92 4.67 -7.36
CA ARG A 24 -14.90 3.60 -7.46
C ARG A 24 -14.57 2.72 -8.65
N VAL A 25 -14.73 1.43 -8.47
CA VAL A 25 -14.51 0.41 -9.49
C VAL A 25 -15.84 -0.16 -9.93
N ASP A 26 -16.05 -0.19 -11.25
CA ASP A 26 -17.13 -0.95 -11.88
C ASP A 26 -16.48 -2.10 -12.65
N CYS A 27 -16.43 -3.24 -12.00
CA CYS A 27 -15.87 -4.50 -12.47
C CYS A 27 -16.35 -5.59 -11.50
N ASN A 28 -16.81 -6.72 -12.00
CA ASN A 28 -17.34 -7.80 -11.16
C ASN A 28 -16.25 -8.73 -10.63
N LYS A 29 -15.17 -8.91 -11.39
CA LYS A 29 -14.08 -9.81 -11.05
C LYS A 29 -12.79 -9.41 -11.76
N ILE A 30 -11.67 -9.85 -11.23
CA ILE A 30 -10.32 -9.60 -11.77
C ILE A 30 -9.45 -10.83 -11.49
N SER A 31 -8.39 -11.03 -12.28
CA SER A 31 -7.43 -12.10 -12.00
C SER A 31 -6.84 -11.96 -10.59
N ALA A 32 -6.65 -13.07 -9.89
CA ALA A 32 -5.93 -13.07 -8.62
C ALA A 32 -4.48 -12.56 -8.80
N ASP A 33 -3.85 -12.87 -9.93
CA ASP A 33 -2.52 -12.38 -10.29
C ASP A 33 -2.62 -11.22 -11.29
N HIS A 34 -3.18 -10.10 -10.83
CA HIS A 34 -3.47 -8.91 -11.65
C HIS A 34 -2.41 -7.80 -11.53
N ALA A 35 -1.40 -7.96 -10.70
CA ALA A 35 -0.49 -6.86 -10.33
C ALA A 35 0.23 -6.25 -11.54
N TYR A 36 0.77 -7.09 -12.43
CA TYR A 36 1.45 -6.62 -13.63
C TYR A 36 0.46 -6.04 -14.66
N ASP A 37 -0.63 -6.73 -14.92
CA ASP A 37 -1.66 -6.27 -15.87
C ASP A 37 -2.29 -4.94 -15.43
N LEU A 38 -2.47 -4.75 -14.11
CA LEU A 38 -2.95 -3.51 -13.55
C LEU A 38 -1.96 -2.36 -13.75
N PHE A 39 -0.67 -2.62 -13.51
CA PHE A 39 0.40 -1.66 -13.79
C PHE A 39 0.40 -1.24 -15.26
N GLU A 40 0.38 -2.20 -16.19
CA GLU A 40 0.36 -1.93 -17.62
C GLU A 40 -0.88 -1.11 -18.03
N ALA A 41 -2.04 -1.47 -17.50
CA ALA A 41 -3.28 -0.78 -17.78
C ALA A 41 -3.25 0.68 -17.28
N VAL A 42 -2.71 0.94 -16.10
CA VAL A 42 -2.53 2.29 -15.55
C VAL A 42 -1.47 3.04 -16.34
N SER A 43 -0.31 2.43 -16.59
CA SER A 43 0.81 3.04 -17.33
C SER A 43 0.40 3.45 -18.75
N SER A 44 -0.43 2.66 -19.43
CA SER A 44 -0.95 3.00 -20.76
C SER A 44 -1.83 4.25 -20.78
N LYS A 45 -2.54 4.56 -19.69
CA LYS A 45 -3.41 5.75 -19.55
C LYS A 45 -2.70 6.92 -18.91
N LEU A 46 -1.72 6.65 -18.07
CA LEU A 46 -0.96 7.66 -17.32
C LEU A 46 0.53 7.31 -17.33
N PRO A 47 1.24 7.50 -18.46
CA PRO A 47 2.64 7.07 -18.61
C PRO A 47 3.60 7.69 -17.59
N ILE A 48 3.31 8.89 -17.11
CA ILE A 48 4.12 9.61 -16.13
C ILE A 48 4.32 8.86 -14.79
N ILE A 49 3.51 7.83 -14.50
CA ILE A 49 3.66 7.06 -13.25
C ILE A 49 5.03 6.41 -13.09
N ASN A 50 5.72 6.18 -14.21
CA ASN A 50 7.06 5.59 -14.21
C ASN A 50 8.15 6.57 -13.76
N ASP A 51 7.87 7.87 -13.80
CA ASP A 51 8.81 8.95 -13.51
C ASP A 51 8.50 9.65 -12.17
N ILE A 52 7.43 9.23 -11.48
CA ILE A 52 7.04 9.82 -10.19
C ILE A 52 7.64 9.02 -9.05
N ASP A 53 8.56 9.64 -8.33
CA ASP A 53 9.10 9.07 -7.10
C ASP A 53 8.00 8.85 -6.05
N ASN A 54 8.09 7.76 -5.33
CA ASN A 54 7.14 7.37 -4.27
C ASN A 54 5.69 7.17 -4.72
N LEU A 55 5.44 7.04 -6.03
CA LEU A 55 4.14 6.57 -6.50
C LEU A 55 4.01 5.05 -6.25
N ALA A 56 2.82 4.63 -5.83
CA ALA A 56 2.50 3.22 -5.65
C ALA A 56 1.08 2.91 -6.12
N ILE A 57 0.91 1.79 -6.80
CA ILE A 57 -0.39 1.30 -7.26
C ILE A 57 -0.87 0.23 -6.28
N HIS A 58 -1.99 0.46 -5.59
CA HIS A 58 -2.54 -0.55 -4.69
C HIS A 58 -3.09 -1.72 -5.48
N SER A 59 -2.82 -2.94 -5.02
CA SER A 59 -3.52 -4.12 -5.52
C SER A 59 -5.01 -4.01 -5.22
N VAL A 60 -5.85 -4.57 -6.09
CA VAL A 60 -7.30 -4.62 -5.90
C VAL A 60 -7.66 -5.88 -5.10
N TYR A 61 -8.41 -5.70 -4.03
CA TYR A 61 -8.85 -6.81 -3.17
C TYR A 61 -10.36 -6.97 -3.25
N GLY A 62 -10.82 -8.21 -3.24
CA GLY A 62 -12.23 -8.55 -3.19
C GLY A 62 -12.85 -8.27 -1.81
N ALA A 63 -14.17 -8.44 -1.73
CA ALA A 63 -14.84 -8.51 -0.45
C ALA A 63 -14.35 -9.77 0.26
N GLU A 64 -13.69 -9.61 1.39
CA GLU A 64 -13.23 -10.73 2.20
C GLU A 64 -14.46 -11.48 2.75
N SER A 65 -14.64 -12.72 2.32
CA SER A 65 -15.46 -13.66 3.08
C SER A 65 -14.75 -13.95 4.39
N GLY A 66 -15.44 -14.10 5.50
CA GLY A 66 -14.94 -14.14 6.88
C GLY A 66 -13.72 -15.01 7.24
N ALA A 67 -13.02 -15.59 6.27
CA ALA A 67 -11.71 -16.23 6.37
C ALA A 67 -10.52 -15.29 6.11
N GLY A 68 -10.75 -14.02 5.86
CA GLY A 68 -9.89 -12.83 5.97
C GLY A 68 -8.61 -12.75 5.15
N TRP A 69 -7.91 -13.81 4.83
CA TRP A 69 -6.52 -13.75 4.38
C TRP A 69 -6.17 -14.68 3.21
N GLU A 70 -7.09 -15.50 2.77
CA GLU A 70 -6.84 -16.43 1.66
C GLU A 70 -7.04 -15.71 0.32
N ARG A 71 -5.97 -15.64 -0.47
CA ARG A 71 -6.05 -15.18 -1.84
C ARG A 71 -6.69 -16.28 -2.69
N PRO A 72 -7.76 -16.00 -3.45
CA PRO A 72 -8.29 -16.96 -4.42
C PRO A 72 -7.20 -17.37 -5.41
N GLU A 73 -7.25 -18.60 -5.91
CA GLU A 73 -6.22 -19.10 -6.82
C GLU A 73 -6.29 -18.45 -8.21
N THR A 74 -7.47 -18.15 -8.70
CA THR A 74 -7.69 -17.72 -10.09
C THR A 74 -8.29 -16.34 -10.23
N GLU A 75 -9.42 -16.05 -9.58
CA GLU A 75 -10.19 -14.83 -9.75
C GLU A 75 -10.60 -14.24 -8.40
N ILE A 76 -10.58 -12.92 -8.31
CA ILE A 76 -11.10 -12.16 -7.17
C ILE A 76 -12.43 -11.55 -7.58
N TYR A 77 -13.51 -11.86 -6.85
CA TYR A 77 -14.81 -11.23 -7.03
C TYR A 77 -14.85 -9.89 -6.31
N LEU A 78 -15.24 -8.85 -7.03
CA LEU A 78 -15.27 -7.49 -6.55
C LEU A 78 -16.68 -7.08 -6.13
N SER A 79 -16.78 -6.29 -5.08
CA SER A 79 -18.04 -5.72 -4.62
C SER A 79 -18.20 -4.27 -5.06
N LYS A 80 -19.42 -3.74 -5.00
CA LYS A 80 -19.66 -2.29 -5.21
C LYS A 80 -18.90 -1.38 -4.24
N ARG A 81 -18.38 -1.93 -3.14
CA ARG A 81 -17.56 -1.23 -2.15
C ARG A 81 -16.07 -1.24 -2.49
N THR A 82 -15.64 -2.10 -3.42
CA THR A 82 -14.24 -2.17 -3.85
C THR A 82 -13.78 -0.81 -4.36
N ARG A 83 -12.55 -0.47 -4.02
CA ARG A 83 -11.88 0.76 -4.45
C ARG A 83 -10.52 0.41 -5.05
N PHE A 84 -10.18 1.13 -6.09
CA PHE A 84 -8.84 1.18 -6.62
C PHE A 84 -8.15 2.43 -6.11
N CYS A 85 -6.90 2.32 -5.66
CA CYS A 85 -6.16 3.44 -5.09
C CYS A 85 -4.78 3.56 -5.73
N ILE A 86 -4.35 4.80 -5.94
CA ILE A 86 -2.96 5.14 -6.29
C ILE A 86 -2.44 6.07 -5.21
N ARG A 87 -1.35 5.67 -4.56
CA ARG A 87 -0.60 6.51 -3.63
C ARG A 87 0.35 7.38 -4.42
N THR A 88 0.34 8.68 -4.19
CA THR A 88 1.11 9.64 -5.00
C THR A 88 1.47 10.89 -4.19
N PRO A 89 2.56 11.59 -4.54
CA PRO A 89 2.79 12.93 -4.04
C PRO A 89 1.61 13.85 -4.40
N VAL A 90 1.29 14.77 -3.50
CA VAL A 90 0.09 15.62 -3.61
C VAL A 90 0.08 16.46 -4.87
N GLU A 91 1.23 16.91 -5.35
CA GLU A 91 1.42 17.68 -6.57
C GLU A 91 1.03 16.92 -7.85
N TYR A 92 0.96 15.59 -7.79
CA TYR A 92 0.53 14.76 -8.93
C TYR A 92 -0.93 14.30 -8.84
N ALA A 93 -1.68 14.71 -7.81
CA ALA A 93 -3.08 14.30 -7.63
C ALA A 93 -3.96 14.58 -8.86
N GLU A 94 -3.85 15.78 -9.43
CA GLU A 94 -4.61 16.16 -10.63
C GLU A 94 -4.29 15.29 -11.85
N LYS A 95 -3.03 14.88 -11.99
CA LYS A 95 -2.64 13.93 -13.04
C LYS A 95 -3.26 12.56 -12.83
N VAL A 96 -3.31 12.10 -11.59
CA VAL A 96 -3.97 10.82 -11.26
C VAL A 96 -5.49 10.94 -11.45
N PHE A 97 -6.10 12.10 -11.18
CA PHE A 97 -7.52 12.34 -11.42
C PHE A 97 -7.93 12.18 -12.88
N SER A 98 -7.01 12.35 -13.84
CA SER A 98 -7.30 12.11 -15.27
C SER A 98 -7.73 10.67 -15.58
N LEU A 99 -7.54 9.74 -14.65
CA LEU A 99 -8.08 8.37 -14.75
C LEU A 99 -9.60 8.31 -14.48
N ASP A 100 -10.26 9.40 -14.06
CA ASP A 100 -11.72 9.41 -13.89
C ASP A 100 -12.41 9.09 -15.20
N LYS A 101 -13.43 8.25 -15.14
CA LYS A 101 -14.21 7.75 -16.29
C LYS A 101 -13.41 6.94 -17.31
N GLN A 102 -12.14 6.63 -17.04
CA GLN A 102 -11.35 5.74 -17.88
C GLN A 102 -11.72 4.28 -17.61
N THR A 103 -11.59 3.46 -18.66
CA THR A 103 -11.65 2.00 -18.56
C THR A 103 -10.23 1.46 -18.66
N LEU A 104 -9.79 0.75 -17.63
CA LEU A 104 -8.53 0.04 -17.59
C LEU A 104 -8.74 -1.40 -18.06
N LYS A 105 -7.98 -1.83 -19.04
CA LYS A 105 -7.95 -3.23 -19.49
C LYS A 105 -6.90 -3.98 -18.68
N VAL A 106 -7.34 -4.68 -17.64
CA VAL A 106 -6.48 -5.42 -16.72
C VAL A 106 -6.52 -6.91 -17.09
N GLY A 107 -5.54 -7.35 -17.88
CA GLY A 107 -5.59 -8.66 -18.51
C GLY A 107 -6.82 -8.79 -19.43
N GLU A 108 -7.68 -9.74 -19.12
CA GLU A 108 -8.94 -9.99 -19.87
C GLU A 108 -10.14 -9.18 -19.33
N TYR A 109 -9.96 -8.42 -18.25
CA TYR A 109 -11.02 -7.73 -17.54
C TYR A 109 -11.02 -6.23 -17.84
N GLU A 110 -12.22 -5.67 -17.98
CA GLU A 110 -12.42 -4.24 -18.08
C GLU A 110 -12.84 -3.67 -16.72
N MET A 111 -12.05 -2.75 -16.20
CA MET A 111 -12.26 -2.08 -14.93
C MET A 111 -12.50 -0.58 -15.19
N LYS A 112 -13.75 -0.14 -15.08
CA LYS A 112 -14.10 1.27 -15.22
C LYS A 112 -13.91 2.00 -13.91
N LEU A 113 -13.18 3.11 -13.96
CA LEU A 113 -12.93 3.98 -12.81
C LEU A 113 -13.91 5.15 -12.78
N SER A 114 -14.26 5.59 -11.59
CA SER A 114 -15.11 6.77 -11.41
C SER A 114 -14.97 7.38 -10.02
N LYS A 115 -15.42 8.65 -9.91
CA LYS A 115 -15.51 9.36 -8.62
C LYS A 115 -14.21 9.34 -7.84
N PRO A 116 -13.14 9.95 -8.37
CA PRO A 116 -11.89 10.09 -7.63
C PRO A 116 -12.11 10.84 -6.31
N ASN A 117 -11.39 10.43 -5.28
CA ASN A 117 -11.42 11.08 -3.98
C ASN A 117 -10.07 10.98 -3.30
N ILE A 118 -9.62 12.07 -2.72
CA ILE A 118 -8.38 12.12 -1.94
C ILE A 118 -8.61 11.51 -0.56
N LYS A 119 -7.69 10.65 -0.15
CA LYS A 119 -7.60 10.14 1.20
C LYS A 119 -6.23 10.46 1.77
N LYS A 120 -6.23 11.06 2.93
CA LYS A 120 -5.00 11.31 3.70
C LYS A 120 -4.51 10.03 4.35
N LEU A 121 -3.21 9.94 4.57
CA LEU A 121 -2.62 8.88 5.39
C LEU A 121 -3.08 9.03 6.84
N ILE A 122 -3.25 7.92 7.53
CA ILE A 122 -3.82 7.89 8.89
C ILE A 122 -2.72 7.52 9.87
N ILE A 123 -2.56 8.31 10.93
CA ILE A 123 -1.68 8.00 12.05
C ILE A 123 -2.23 6.79 12.79
N THR A 124 -1.41 5.78 12.95
CA THR A 124 -1.71 4.56 13.70
C THR A 124 -0.43 4.01 14.33
N ASP A 125 -0.54 3.26 15.39
CA ASP A 125 0.57 2.55 16.02
C ASP A 125 0.92 1.24 15.32
N THR A 126 0.03 0.75 14.45
CA THR A 126 0.16 -0.55 13.80
C THR A 126 -0.08 -0.42 12.30
N LEU A 127 0.89 -0.87 11.52
CA LEU A 127 0.86 -0.89 10.06
C LEU A 127 1.02 -2.30 9.53
N PHE A 128 0.30 -2.57 8.45
CA PHE A 128 0.32 -3.84 7.76
C PHE A 128 0.63 -3.65 6.27
N CYS A 129 1.50 -4.49 5.75
CA CYS A 129 1.74 -4.61 4.31
C CYS A 129 1.57 -6.06 3.88
N ARG A 130 0.74 -6.28 2.86
CA ARG A 130 0.46 -7.63 2.37
C ARG A 130 1.67 -8.27 1.69
N THR A 131 2.47 -7.48 0.97
CA THR A 131 3.61 -7.98 0.22
C THR A 131 4.74 -6.98 0.28
N VAL A 132 5.78 -7.30 1.02
CA VAL A 132 7.05 -6.58 1.03
C VAL A 132 8.07 -7.42 0.27
N VAL A 133 8.67 -6.87 -0.77
CA VAL A 133 9.71 -7.51 -1.57
C VAL A 133 11.05 -6.89 -1.21
N VAL A 134 11.99 -7.70 -0.74
CA VAL A 134 13.37 -7.32 -0.43
C VAL A 134 14.36 -8.09 -1.30
N GLU A 135 15.61 -7.67 -1.32
CA GLU A 135 16.64 -8.31 -2.16
C GLU A 135 16.98 -9.72 -1.68
N HIS A 136 17.12 -9.90 -0.36
CA HIS A 136 17.46 -11.16 0.27
C HIS A 136 16.24 -11.72 1.00
N ASN A 137 15.66 -12.79 0.51
CA ASN A 137 14.39 -13.33 0.99
C ASN A 137 14.39 -14.85 1.00
N LYS A 138 15.52 -15.49 1.39
CA LYS A 138 15.59 -16.94 1.48
C LYS A 138 14.88 -17.49 2.69
N ASN A 139 14.99 -16.77 3.83
CA ASN A 139 14.36 -17.14 5.08
C ASN A 139 13.79 -15.91 5.80
N GLU A 140 13.16 -16.11 6.94
CA GLU A 140 12.54 -15.04 7.72
C GLU A 140 13.56 -14.06 8.29
N ASP A 141 14.68 -14.56 8.78
CA ASP A 141 15.73 -13.74 9.42
C ASP A 141 16.35 -12.77 8.40
N GLU A 142 16.74 -13.28 7.22
CA GLU A 142 17.28 -12.43 6.14
C GLU A 142 16.27 -11.35 5.69
N PHE A 143 15.00 -11.75 5.57
CA PHE A 143 13.93 -10.82 5.22
C PHE A 143 13.78 -9.71 6.26
N LEU A 144 13.72 -10.05 7.54
CA LEU A 144 13.58 -9.08 8.64
C LEU A 144 14.81 -8.19 8.78
N GLU A 145 16.01 -8.71 8.53
CA GLU A 145 17.24 -7.90 8.49
C GLU A 145 17.22 -6.85 7.38
N ASP A 146 16.79 -7.19 6.17
CA ASP A 146 16.70 -6.23 5.06
C ASP A 146 15.60 -5.19 5.29
N VAL A 147 14.47 -5.60 5.87
CA VAL A 147 13.44 -4.66 6.34
C VAL A 147 14.02 -3.70 7.39
N LYS A 148 14.77 -4.21 8.37
CA LYS A 148 15.41 -3.40 9.40
C LYS A 148 16.43 -2.42 8.83
N LYS A 149 17.22 -2.83 7.84
CA LYS A 149 18.13 -1.93 7.12
C LYS A 149 17.35 -0.78 6.46
N SER A 150 16.24 -1.10 5.76
CA SER A 150 15.39 -0.10 5.12
C SER A 150 14.81 0.90 6.14
N LEU A 151 14.35 0.42 7.29
CA LEU A 151 13.83 1.25 8.37
C LEU A 151 14.93 2.14 8.98
N ASN A 152 16.14 1.61 9.17
CA ASN A 152 17.29 2.37 9.69
C ASN A 152 17.67 3.50 8.73
N LEU A 153 17.62 3.29 7.40
CA LEU A 153 17.85 4.36 6.41
C LEU A 153 16.79 5.46 6.52
N MET A 154 15.58 5.11 6.91
CA MET A 154 14.52 6.08 7.23
C MET A 154 14.68 6.71 8.62
N LYS A 155 15.69 6.34 9.41
CA LYS A 155 15.87 6.74 10.82
C LYS A 155 14.67 6.35 11.69
N ILE A 156 14.12 5.17 11.44
CA ILE A 156 13.01 4.59 12.21
C ILE A 156 13.52 3.37 12.97
N ASN A 157 13.32 3.37 14.28
CA ASN A 157 13.71 2.26 15.14
C ASN A 157 12.45 1.48 15.59
N VAL A 158 12.18 0.38 14.90
CA VAL A 158 11.01 -0.46 15.18
C VAL A 158 11.32 -1.48 16.27
N LYS A 159 10.41 -1.61 17.22
CA LYS A 159 10.52 -2.55 18.34
C LYS A 159 9.96 -3.92 18.03
N LYS A 160 8.88 -3.98 17.24
CA LYS A 160 8.18 -5.22 16.95
C LYS A 160 7.78 -5.31 15.48
N MET A 161 8.16 -6.40 14.86
CA MET A 161 7.78 -6.78 13.50
C MET A 161 7.37 -8.25 13.47
N LEU A 162 6.36 -8.57 12.68
CA LEU A 162 5.92 -9.93 12.42
C LEU A 162 5.92 -10.15 10.91
N CYS A 163 6.68 -11.16 10.50
CA CYS A 163 6.66 -11.66 9.14
C CYS A 163 5.59 -12.76 9.00
N GLY A 164 4.92 -12.79 7.85
CA GLY A 164 3.86 -13.75 7.57
C GLY A 164 4.06 -14.49 6.26
N LYS A 165 2.95 -14.90 5.65
CA LYS A 165 2.92 -15.73 4.43
C LYS A 165 3.69 -15.09 3.28
N GLU A 166 4.29 -15.95 2.46
CA GLU A 166 4.94 -15.60 1.20
C GLU A 166 3.91 -15.36 0.10
N HIS A 167 4.19 -14.39 -0.75
CA HIS A 167 3.38 -14.02 -1.90
C HIS A 167 4.25 -13.90 -3.14
N LEU A 168 3.75 -14.43 -4.25
CA LEU A 168 4.41 -14.33 -5.54
C LEU A 168 3.67 -13.32 -6.41
N ILE A 169 4.43 -12.46 -7.08
CA ILE A 169 3.92 -11.54 -8.10
C ILE A 169 4.66 -11.82 -9.39
N LYS A 170 3.94 -12.26 -10.40
CA LYS A 170 4.51 -12.57 -11.70
C LYS A 170 4.62 -11.32 -12.54
N THR A 171 5.78 -11.12 -13.12
CA THR A 171 6.02 -10.13 -14.16
C THR A 171 6.69 -10.82 -15.37
N PRO A 172 6.64 -10.25 -16.57
CA PRO A 172 7.30 -10.85 -17.73
C PRO A 172 8.80 -11.04 -17.58
N LYS A 173 9.45 -10.22 -16.75
CA LYS A 173 10.89 -10.25 -16.55
C LYS A 173 11.32 -11.17 -15.40
N LYS A 174 10.53 -11.25 -14.34
CA LYS A 174 10.87 -12.01 -13.13
C LYS A 174 9.65 -12.24 -12.22
N ILE A 175 9.77 -13.22 -11.36
CA ILE A 175 8.84 -13.39 -10.24
C ILE A 175 9.38 -12.61 -9.05
N LEU A 176 8.56 -11.71 -8.50
CA LEU A 176 8.85 -11.04 -7.24
C LEU A 176 8.33 -11.90 -6.11
N VAL A 177 9.20 -12.22 -5.18
CA VAL A 177 8.87 -12.98 -3.97
C VAL A 177 8.85 -12.02 -2.80
N GLY A 178 7.73 -11.90 -2.15
CA GLY A 178 7.57 -11.02 -0.99
C GLY A 178 6.87 -11.72 0.15
N LYS A 179 6.93 -11.12 1.33
CA LYS A 179 6.26 -11.63 2.53
C LYS A 179 5.34 -10.56 3.12
N THR A 180 4.32 -11.03 3.81
CA THR A 180 3.48 -10.16 4.64
C THR A 180 4.30 -9.59 5.78
N LEU A 181 4.07 -8.33 6.12
CA LEU A 181 4.75 -7.68 7.24
C LEU A 181 3.76 -6.87 8.08
N LEU A 182 3.78 -7.07 9.38
CA LEU A 182 3.12 -6.27 10.39
C LEU A 182 4.17 -5.54 11.22
N ILE A 183 3.99 -4.25 11.45
CA ILE A 183 4.86 -3.42 12.28
C ILE A 183 4.00 -2.78 13.35
N THR A 184 4.40 -2.87 14.63
CA THR A 184 3.64 -2.32 15.75
C THR A 184 4.48 -1.39 16.63
N ASP A 185 3.82 -0.70 17.57
CA ASP A 185 4.44 0.23 18.52
C ASP A 185 5.12 1.43 17.81
N LEU A 186 4.52 1.90 16.74
CA LEU A 186 5.01 3.02 15.95
C LEU A 186 4.63 4.37 16.57
N GLY A 187 5.57 5.31 16.58
CA GLY A 187 5.30 6.71 16.84
C GLY A 187 4.55 7.38 15.67
N LYS A 188 3.91 8.53 15.93
CA LYS A 188 3.09 9.26 14.94
C LYS A 188 3.87 9.58 13.65
N LEU A 189 5.07 10.11 13.77
CA LEU A 189 5.92 10.47 12.62
C LEU A 189 6.43 9.22 11.88
N GLU A 190 6.79 8.17 12.60
CA GLU A 190 7.25 6.91 12.03
C GLU A 190 6.15 6.25 11.20
N SER A 191 4.92 6.23 11.74
CA SER A 191 3.73 5.70 11.06
C SER A 191 3.49 6.38 9.71
N ILE A 192 3.48 7.70 9.67
CA ILE A 192 3.29 8.45 8.42
C ILE A 192 4.47 8.21 7.47
N LYS A 193 5.69 8.27 7.95
CA LYS A 193 6.88 8.10 7.12
C LYS A 193 6.96 6.73 6.45
N ILE A 194 6.59 5.66 7.17
CA ILE A 194 6.53 4.31 6.58
C ILE A 194 5.43 4.24 5.51
N GLN A 195 4.28 4.88 5.72
CA GLN A 195 3.22 4.92 4.74
C GLN A 195 3.63 5.74 3.50
N GLU A 196 4.32 6.85 3.67
CA GLU A 196 4.81 7.70 2.56
C GLU A 196 5.86 7.00 1.71
N LEU A 197 6.86 6.43 2.34
CA LEU A 197 8.03 5.88 1.65
C LEU A 197 7.84 4.42 1.23
N GLY A 198 7.03 3.65 1.97
CA GLY A 198 6.94 2.22 1.80
C GLY A 198 8.26 1.50 2.13
N ILE A 199 8.29 0.18 2.04
CA ILE A 199 9.50 -0.63 2.25
C ILE A 199 9.64 -1.62 1.09
N GLY A 200 10.86 -1.74 0.57
CA GLY A 200 11.22 -2.72 -0.44
C GLY A 200 10.90 -2.28 -1.87
N LEU A 201 10.83 -3.25 -2.76
CA LEU A 201 10.73 -3.09 -4.21
C LEU A 201 9.29 -3.33 -4.70
N GLY A 202 8.99 -2.88 -5.92
CA GLY A 202 7.76 -3.24 -6.63
C GLY A 202 6.52 -2.45 -6.23
N LYS A 203 6.65 -1.19 -5.83
CA LYS A 203 5.51 -0.32 -5.45
C LYS A 203 4.47 -0.19 -6.58
N LEU A 204 4.90 -0.18 -7.82
CA LEU A 204 4.01 -0.15 -8.99
C LEU A 204 3.24 -1.47 -9.19
N TYR A 205 3.66 -2.54 -8.54
CA TYR A 205 3.00 -3.86 -8.55
C TYR A 205 2.27 -4.17 -7.22
N GLY A 206 1.98 -3.15 -6.42
CA GLY A 206 1.24 -3.30 -5.16
C GLY A 206 2.07 -3.79 -3.99
N CYS A 207 3.40 -3.77 -4.09
CA CYS A 207 4.30 -4.16 -3.01
C CYS A 207 4.70 -2.97 -2.14
N GLY A 208 5.09 -3.23 -0.90
CA GLY A 208 5.67 -2.21 -0.02
C GLY A 208 4.72 -1.12 0.44
N ILE A 209 3.42 -1.28 0.23
CA ILE A 209 2.39 -0.32 0.59
C ILE A 209 1.83 -0.67 1.96
N PHE A 210 2.12 0.19 2.94
CA PHE A 210 1.65 0.01 4.31
C PHE A 210 0.31 0.69 4.53
N LEU A 211 -0.60 -0.03 5.19
CA LEU A 211 -1.94 0.41 5.52
C LEU A 211 -2.18 0.31 7.04
N PRO A 212 -3.00 1.20 7.61
CA PRO A 212 -3.42 1.09 9.00
C PRO A 212 -4.05 -0.27 9.30
N HIS A 213 -3.64 -0.86 10.40
CA HIS A 213 -4.21 -2.10 10.92
C HIS A 213 -4.74 -1.87 12.33
N LYS A 214 -5.77 -2.61 12.70
CA LYS A 214 -6.23 -2.58 14.10
C LYS A 214 -5.13 -3.16 14.97
N SER A 215 -4.77 -2.48 16.07
CA SER A 215 -3.81 -3.00 17.02
C SER A 215 -4.31 -4.34 17.57
N ILE A 216 -3.39 -5.29 17.66
CA ILE A 216 -3.64 -6.55 18.36
C ILE A 216 -3.52 -6.21 19.85
N ALA A 217 -4.63 -5.85 20.48
CA ALA A 217 -4.64 -5.74 21.93
C ALA A 217 -4.28 -7.11 22.51
N PRO A 218 -3.29 -7.22 23.43
CA PRO A 218 -3.08 -8.47 24.14
C PRO A 218 -4.33 -8.81 24.92
N VAL A 219 -4.82 -10.02 24.75
CA VAL A 219 -5.91 -10.62 25.54
C VAL A 219 -5.39 -10.91 26.93
#